data_ced4e61c8455975c79833a95c4c5acc0
#
_entry.id   ced4e61c8455975c79833a95c4c5acc0
#
_cell.length_a   1.000
_cell.length_b   1.000
_cell.length_c   1.000
_cell.angle_alpha   90.00
_cell.angle_beta   90.00
_cell.angle_gamma   90.00
#
_symmetry.space_group_name_H-M   'P 1'
#
loop_
_entity.id
_entity.type
_entity.pdbx_description
1 polymer ?
#
loop_
_entity_poly.entity_id
_entity_poly.type
_entity_poly.pdbx_seq_one_letter_code
_entity_poly.pdbx_strand_id
1 'polypeptide(L)'
;SFYTQGKKNGDMFANIKAQAWWQLRDRFYKTYRAIKYGDVYPVDEMISLSSDIPDLDYLKAELSRPRVDYDNNGKVRVESKKDMRKRGIPSPNKADALVMCFAPIRRDVLKQTALKLY
;
A
#
# COMPACT_ATOMS: atom_id res chain seq x y z
N SER A 1 -11.58 -0.25 5.26
CA SER A 1 -11.75 0.82 4.28
C SER A 1 -13.20 0.92 3.80
N PHE A 2 -13.68 2.12 3.59
CA PHE A 2 -15.02 2.38 3.04
C PHE A 2 -15.23 1.63 1.71
N TYR A 3 -14.21 1.57 0.87
CA TYR A 3 -14.29 0.95 -0.45
C TYR A 3 -14.27 -0.57 -0.43
N THR A 4 -13.77 -1.18 0.64
CA THR A 4 -13.68 -2.64 0.74
C THR A 4 -14.87 -3.29 1.42
N GLN A 5 -15.77 -2.48 1.98
CA GLN A 5 -16.92 -3.00 2.70
C GLN A 5 -17.83 -3.82 1.79
N GLY A 6 -18.05 -5.08 2.15
CA GLY A 6 -18.92 -6.00 1.42
C GLY A 6 -18.35 -6.55 0.11
N LYS A 7 -17.10 -6.23 -0.26
CA LYS A 7 -16.45 -6.73 -1.48
C LYS A 7 -15.24 -7.58 -1.17
N LYS A 8 -15.06 -8.64 -1.97
CA LYS A 8 -13.83 -9.43 -1.93
C LYS A 8 -12.69 -8.65 -2.60
N ASN A 9 -11.45 -8.86 -2.13
CA ASN A 9 -10.29 -8.14 -2.65
C ASN A 9 -10.12 -8.32 -4.18
N GLY A 10 -10.34 -9.53 -4.70
CA GLY A 10 -10.25 -9.78 -6.13
C GLY A 10 -11.32 -9.07 -6.97
N ASP A 11 -12.42 -8.64 -6.35
CA ASP A 11 -13.46 -7.86 -7.03
C ASP A 11 -13.13 -6.36 -7.05
N MET A 12 -12.31 -5.88 -6.11
CA MET A 12 -11.96 -4.46 -5.98
C MET A 12 -10.66 -4.08 -6.67
N PHE A 13 -9.66 -4.97 -6.62
CA PHE A 13 -8.30 -4.64 -7.03
C PHE A 13 -7.87 -5.44 -8.24
N ALA A 14 -7.24 -4.76 -9.20
CA ALA A 14 -6.73 -5.37 -10.43
C ALA A 14 -5.65 -6.43 -10.14
N ASN A 15 -4.84 -6.22 -9.09
CA ASN A 15 -3.78 -7.14 -8.71
C ASN A 15 -3.37 -6.92 -7.25
N ILE A 16 -2.46 -7.77 -6.76
CA ILE A 16 -1.96 -7.71 -5.37
C ILE A 16 -1.20 -6.42 -5.10
N LYS A 17 -0.51 -5.86 -6.08
CA LYS A 17 0.19 -4.58 -5.96
C LYS A 17 -0.80 -3.45 -5.64
N ALA A 18 -1.89 -3.35 -6.39
CA ALA A 18 -2.92 -2.34 -6.16
C ALA A 18 -3.53 -2.48 -4.76
N GLN A 19 -3.80 -3.71 -4.33
CA GLN A 19 -4.31 -4.00 -3.00
C GLN A 19 -3.32 -3.56 -1.92
N ALA A 20 -2.03 -3.89 -2.06
CA ALA A 20 -1.00 -3.56 -1.09
C ALA A 20 -0.82 -2.04 -0.95
N TRP A 21 -0.75 -1.30 -2.06
CA TRP A 21 -0.67 0.15 -2.05
C TRP A 21 -1.89 0.80 -1.41
N TRP A 22 -3.08 0.29 -1.72
CA TRP A 22 -4.32 0.78 -1.14
C TRP A 22 -4.37 0.57 0.38
N GLN A 23 -3.98 -0.59 0.84
CA GLN A 23 -3.96 -0.90 2.27
C GLN A 23 -2.95 -0.05 3.03
N LEU A 24 -1.79 0.23 2.44
CA LEU A 24 -0.83 1.16 3.04
C LEU A 24 -1.42 2.57 3.14
N ARG A 25 -2.10 3.04 2.10
CA ARG A 25 -2.82 4.32 2.13
C ARG A 25 -3.84 4.37 3.25
N ASP A 26 -4.61 3.30 3.44
CA ASP A 26 -5.59 3.21 4.53
C ASP A 26 -4.92 3.33 5.90
N ARG A 27 -3.75 2.72 6.09
CA ARG A 27 -2.99 2.83 7.35
C ARG A 27 -2.60 4.28 7.64
N PHE A 28 -2.08 4.99 6.65
CA PHE A 28 -1.74 6.41 6.80
C PHE A 28 -2.98 7.25 7.09
N TYR A 29 -4.07 6.99 6.41
CA TYR A 29 -5.32 7.70 6.61
C TYR A 29 -5.88 7.50 8.03
N LYS A 30 -5.89 6.27 8.53
CA LYS A 30 -6.33 5.96 9.88
C LYS A 30 -5.46 6.62 10.94
N THR A 31 -4.13 6.61 10.74
CA THR A 31 -3.20 7.30 11.63
C THR A 31 -3.48 8.79 11.66
N TYR A 32 -3.68 9.41 10.50
CA TYR A 32 -4.04 10.81 10.39
C TYR A 32 -5.33 11.12 11.14
N ARG A 33 -6.37 10.31 10.94
CA ARG A 33 -7.66 10.47 11.63
C ARG A 33 -7.54 10.33 13.15
N ALA A 34 -6.74 9.38 13.61
CA ALA A 34 -6.50 9.18 15.04
C ALA A 34 -5.83 10.40 15.66
N ILE A 35 -4.82 10.98 14.99
CA ILE A 35 -4.08 12.14 15.50
C ILE A 35 -4.93 13.41 15.45
N LYS A 36 -5.59 13.66 14.32
CA LYS A 36 -6.28 14.93 14.10
C LYS A 36 -7.67 14.98 14.73
N TYR A 37 -8.40 13.87 14.69
CA TYR A 37 -9.81 13.82 15.11
C TYR A 37 -10.06 12.95 16.33
N GLY A 38 -9.03 12.26 16.85
CA GLY A 38 -9.18 11.38 18.00
C GLY A 38 -9.92 10.08 17.71
N ASP A 39 -10.05 9.70 16.43
CA ASP A 39 -10.64 8.42 16.07
C ASP A 39 -9.84 7.27 16.65
N VAL A 40 -10.50 6.19 17.03
CA VAL A 40 -9.85 5.01 17.61
C VAL A 40 -9.86 3.87 16.61
N TYR A 41 -8.66 3.34 16.33
CA TYR A 41 -8.45 2.19 15.46
C TYR A 41 -7.53 1.17 16.14
N PRO A 42 -7.62 -0.12 15.79
CA PRO A 42 -6.62 -1.10 16.24
C PRO A 42 -5.21 -0.68 15.81
N VAL A 43 -4.23 -0.92 16.67
CA VAL A 43 -2.83 -0.52 16.42
C VAL A 43 -2.28 -1.14 15.13
N ASP A 44 -2.67 -2.38 14.82
CA ASP A 44 -2.26 -3.09 13.63
C ASP A 44 -2.88 -2.58 12.32
N GLU A 45 -3.83 -1.65 12.42
CA GLU A 45 -4.43 -0.98 11.27
C GLU A 45 -3.85 0.41 11.00
N MET A 46 -2.92 0.87 11.83
CA MET A 46 -2.26 2.17 11.71
C MET A 46 -0.81 2.01 11.30
N ILE A 47 -0.13 3.12 11.04
CA ILE A 47 1.29 3.15 10.71
C ILE A 47 1.93 4.39 11.32
N SER A 48 3.15 4.24 11.82
CA SER A 48 3.99 5.35 12.25
C SER A 48 5.38 5.17 11.65
N LEU A 49 5.90 6.24 11.06
CA LEU A 49 7.26 6.25 10.52
C LEU A 49 8.15 7.06 11.44
N SER A 50 9.33 6.51 11.75
CA SER A 50 10.34 7.23 12.51
C SER A 50 10.81 8.46 11.76
N SER A 51 10.94 9.59 12.47
CA SER A 51 11.56 10.79 11.91
C SER A 51 13.05 10.62 11.61
N ASP A 52 13.67 9.55 12.13
CA ASP A 52 15.08 9.24 11.93
C ASP A 52 15.35 8.40 10.67
N ILE A 53 14.31 8.03 9.91
CA ILE A 53 14.49 7.33 8.64
C ILE A 53 15.29 8.21 7.69
N PRO A 54 16.44 7.73 7.16
CA PRO A 54 17.18 8.47 6.15
C PRO A 54 16.31 8.78 4.93
N ASP A 55 16.42 10.00 4.41
CA ASP A 55 15.68 10.44 3.21
C ASP A 55 14.16 10.32 3.36
N LEU A 56 13.62 10.58 4.56
CA LEU A 56 12.18 10.49 4.83
C LEU A 56 11.34 11.34 3.87
N ASP A 57 11.79 12.56 3.54
CA ASP A 57 11.08 13.43 2.60
C ASP A 57 11.04 12.84 1.19
N TYR A 58 12.09 12.16 0.78
CA TYR A 58 12.14 11.46 -0.50
C TYR A 58 11.15 10.28 -0.50
N LEU A 59 11.08 9.53 0.58
CA LEU A 59 10.11 8.44 0.72
C LEU A 59 8.68 8.97 0.65
N LYS A 60 8.38 10.07 1.33
CA LYS A 60 7.05 10.71 1.28
C LYS A 60 6.69 11.12 -0.15
N ALA A 61 7.66 11.69 -0.88
CA ALA A 61 7.46 12.06 -2.27
C ALA A 61 7.18 10.83 -3.15
N GLU A 62 7.92 9.74 -2.98
CA GLU A 62 7.69 8.49 -3.71
C GLU A 62 6.30 7.90 -3.42
N LEU A 63 5.84 7.97 -2.17
CA LEU A 63 4.52 7.46 -1.78
C LEU A 63 3.37 8.24 -2.42
N SER A 64 3.59 9.51 -2.74
CA SER A 64 2.54 10.39 -3.29
C SER A 64 2.47 10.44 -4.81
N ARG A 65 3.49 9.97 -5.50
CA ARG A 65 3.60 10.11 -6.97
C ARG A 65 2.76 9.14 -7.79
N PRO A 66 2.63 7.84 -7.43
CA PRO A 66 1.83 6.92 -8.23
C PRO A 66 0.36 7.32 -8.25
N ARG A 67 -0.24 7.25 -9.43
CA ARG A 67 -1.66 7.54 -9.62
C ARG A 67 -2.50 6.29 -9.42
N VAL A 68 -3.70 6.49 -8.92
CA VAL A 68 -4.69 5.44 -8.77
C VAL A 68 -5.83 5.69 -9.74
N ASP A 69 -6.21 4.67 -10.50
CA ASP A 69 -7.34 4.72 -11.41
C ASP A 69 -8.09 3.38 -11.41
N TYR A 70 -8.93 3.17 -12.39
CA TYR A 70 -9.71 1.95 -12.53
C TYR A 70 -9.39 1.29 -13.87
N ASP A 71 -9.33 -0.04 -13.88
CA ASP A 71 -9.19 -0.80 -15.11
C ASP A 71 -10.53 -0.89 -15.86
N ASN A 72 -10.54 -1.58 -17.00
CA ASN A 72 -11.74 -1.74 -17.83
C ASN A 72 -12.87 -2.49 -17.12
N ASN A 73 -12.57 -3.23 -16.05
CA ASN A 73 -13.54 -3.97 -15.24
C ASN A 73 -13.97 -3.17 -13.99
N GLY A 74 -13.54 -1.93 -13.85
CA GLY A 74 -13.84 -1.10 -12.69
C GLY A 74 -13.04 -1.44 -11.44
N LYS A 75 -11.98 -2.24 -11.56
CA LYS A 75 -11.12 -2.58 -10.43
C LYS A 75 -10.05 -1.53 -10.21
N VAL A 76 -9.69 -1.30 -8.94
CA VAL A 76 -8.64 -0.34 -8.56
C VAL A 76 -7.30 -0.81 -9.12
N ARG A 77 -6.61 0.12 -9.78
CA ARG A 77 -5.30 -0.09 -10.37
C ARG A 77 -4.35 1.03 -9.94
N VAL A 78 -3.12 0.64 -9.59
CA VAL A 78 -2.03 1.60 -9.33
C VAL A 78 -1.19 1.72 -10.58
N GLU A 79 -0.80 2.94 -10.91
CA GLU A 79 0.01 3.26 -12.09
C GLU A 79 1.25 2.34 -12.17
N SER A 80 1.50 1.79 -13.37
CA SER A 80 2.67 0.94 -13.60
C SER A 80 3.95 1.79 -13.64
N LYS A 81 5.09 1.14 -13.39
CA LYS A 81 6.41 1.79 -13.52
C LYS A 81 6.65 2.31 -14.93
N LYS A 82 6.14 1.59 -15.94
CA LYS A 82 6.23 1.99 -17.34
C LYS A 82 5.46 3.30 -17.59
N ASP A 83 4.25 3.42 -17.07
CA ASP A 83 3.44 4.62 -17.23
C ASP A 83 4.03 5.79 -16.45
N MET A 84 4.58 5.54 -15.25
CA MET A 84 5.30 6.57 -14.49
C MET A 84 6.49 7.12 -15.26
N ARG A 85 7.28 6.24 -15.90
CA ARG A 85 8.43 6.65 -16.73
C ARG A 85 7.99 7.53 -17.89
N LYS A 86 6.84 7.23 -18.51
CA LYS A 86 6.28 8.07 -19.59
C LYS A 86 5.96 9.48 -19.12
N ARG A 87 5.64 9.65 -17.83
CA ARG A 87 5.41 10.97 -17.22
C ARG A 87 6.68 11.63 -16.68
N GLY A 88 7.85 10.99 -16.86
CA GLY A 88 9.11 11.49 -16.31
C GLY A 88 9.26 11.25 -14.81
N ILE A 89 8.51 10.32 -14.23
CA ILE A 89 8.57 9.99 -12.81
C ILE A 89 9.46 8.76 -12.60
N PRO A 90 10.49 8.85 -11.74
CA PRO A 90 11.35 7.70 -11.46
C PRO A 90 10.60 6.60 -10.69
N SER A 91 11.10 5.36 -10.77
CA SER A 91 10.56 4.22 -10.02
C SER A 91 10.54 4.50 -8.52
N PRO A 92 9.41 4.25 -7.83
CA PRO A 92 9.29 4.50 -6.39
C PRO A 92 9.87 3.34 -5.57
N ASN A 93 11.17 3.09 -5.67
CA ASN A 93 11.80 1.90 -5.10
C ASN A 93 11.70 1.82 -3.58
N LYS A 94 11.90 2.95 -2.87
CA LYS A 94 11.77 3.00 -1.40
C LYS A 94 10.33 2.83 -0.97
N ALA A 95 9.39 3.45 -1.69
CA ALA A 95 7.96 3.28 -1.42
C ALA A 95 7.51 1.85 -1.70
N ASP A 96 7.98 1.22 -2.78
CA ASP A 96 7.69 -0.19 -3.07
C ASP A 96 8.17 -1.09 -1.93
N ALA A 97 9.38 -0.85 -1.39
CA ALA A 97 9.89 -1.61 -0.26
C ALA A 97 9.00 -1.49 0.98
N LEU A 98 8.55 -0.27 1.29
CA LEU A 98 7.62 -0.04 2.40
C LEU A 98 6.28 -0.74 2.17
N VAL A 99 5.74 -0.64 0.97
CA VAL A 99 4.49 -1.32 0.59
C VAL A 99 4.61 -2.83 0.82
N MET A 100 5.74 -3.43 0.42
CA MET A 100 5.97 -4.86 0.59
C MET A 100 6.03 -5.27 2.06
N CYS A 101 6.49 -4.41 2.96
CA CYS A 101 6.50 -4.68 4.40
C CYS A 101 5.09 -4.88 4.97
N PHE A 102 4.09 -4.25 4.38
CA PHE A 102 2.70 -4.30 4.83
C PHE A 102 1.79 -5.06 3.86
N ALA A 103 2.35 -5.67 2.82
CA ALA A 103 1.57 -6.40 1.82
C ALA A 103 0.85 -7.59 2.47
N PRO A 104 -0.39 -7.87 2.06
CA PRO A 104 -1.11 -9.05 2.56
C PRO A 104 -0.42 -10.31 2.06
N ILE A 105 -0.01 -11.18 2.99
CA ILE A 105 0.61 -12.47 2.68
C ILE A 105 -0.36 -13.56 3.12
N ARG A 106 -0.68 -14.49 2.23
CA ARG A 106 -1.56 -15.61 2.55
C ARG A 106 -0.81 -16.61 3.43
N ARG A 107 -1.53 -17.23 4.36
CA ARG A 107 -0.94 -18.20 5.30
C ARG A 107 -0.28 -19.39 4.62
N ASP A 108 -0.84 -19.86 3.50
CA ASP A 108 -0.26 -20.96 2.73
C ASP A 108 1.11 -20.60 2.16
N VAL A 109 1.27 -19.37 1.68
CA VAL A 109 2.56 -18.87 1.19
C VAL A 109 3.58 -18.81 2.32
N LEU A 110 3.19 -18.31 3.50
CA LEU A 110 4.06 -18.27 4.68
C LEU A 110 4.51 -19.68 5.10
N LYS A 111 3.60 -20.65 5.11
CA LYS A 111 3.93 -22.05 5.44
C LYS A 111 4.93 -22.62 4.45
N GLN A 112 4.72 -22.43 3.15
CA GLN A 112 5.64 -22.89 2.12
C GLN A 112 7.02 -22.29 2.26
N THR A 113 7.08 -20.97 2.54
CA THR A 113 8.35 -20.27 2.76
C THR A 113 9.06 -20.79 3.99
N ALA A 114 8.35 -20.97 5.11
CA ALA A 114 8.92 -21.52 6.33
C ALA A 114 9.48 -22.94 6.12
N LEU A 115 8.75 -23.79 5.41
CA LEU A 115 9.20 -25.14 5.10
C LEU A 115 10.45 -25.18 4.22
N LYS A 116 10.64 -24.20 3.35
CA LYS A 116 11.85 -24.10 2.52
C LYS A 116 13.07 -23.60 3.30
N LEU A 117 12.85 -22.82 4.35
CA LEU A 117 13.93 -22.26 5.19
C LEU A 117 14.43 -23.22 6.24
N TYR A 118 13.63 -24.18 6.63
CA TYR A 118 13.90 -25.18 7.63
C TYR A 118 13.84 -26.61 7.06
#